data_3f5c34000e1460c67ad425ee981ff46f
#
_entry.id   3f5c34000e1460c67ad425ee981ff46f
#
_cell.length_a   1.000
_cell.length_b   1.000
_cell.length_c   1.000
_cell.angle_alpha   90.00
_cell.angle_beta   90.00
_cell.angle_gamma   90.00
#
_symmetry.space_group_name_H-M   'P 1'
#
loop_
_entity.id
_entity.type
_entity.pdbx_description
1 polymer ?
#
loop_
_entity_poly.entity_id
_entity_poly.type
_entity_poly.pdbx_seq_one_letter_code
_entity_poly.pdbx_strand_id
1 'polypeptide(L)'
;KRALVIVESPAKAKTINKYLGSNYIVKSSVGHVRDLPTGGSSKTAEKKPATRTKLTDAQKAEKAQNALVNRMGVDPEHDWKAHYEVLPGKEHVVAELKKLASQVDEVYLATDLDREGEAIAWHLKEVIGGDDSRYQRVVFNEITKNAIQDAFKHPARLDINKVNAQQARRFLDRVVGFMISPLLWEKIARGLSAGRVQSVAVKLVVEREREIRQNPSRSRAGVAEPRHSRCALH
;
A
#
# COMPACT_ATOMS: atom_id res chain seq x y z
N LYS A 1 27.87 15.42 -11.87
CA LYS A 1 27.23 14.32 -11.13
C LYS A 1 25.82 14.14 -11.67
N ARG A 2 25.42 12.93 -11.97
CA ARG A 2 24.05 12.60 -12.34
C ARG A 2 23.32 12.06 -11.14
N ALA A 3 22.05 12.42 -10.97
CA ALA A 3 21.21 11.95 -9.88
C ALA A 3 19.93 11.28 -10.42
N LEU A 4 19.46 10.25 -9.73
CA LEU A 4 18.19 9.58 -10.04
C LEU A 4 17.09 10.16 -9.15
N VAL A 5 15.99 10.57 -9.75
CA VAL A 5 14.79 11.03 -9.03
C VAL A 5 13.68 10.02 -9.26
N ILE A 6 13.16 9.46 -8.17
CA ILE A 6 12.09 8.46 -8.25
C ILE A 6 10.82 9.09 -7.68
N VAL A 7 9.77 9.09 -8.48
CA VAL A 7 8.42 9.54 -8.12
C VAL A 7 7.43 8.40 -8.19
N GLU A 8 6.25 8.56 -7.63
CA GLU A 8 5.26 7.47 -7.58
C GLU A 8 4.47 7.29 -8.87
N SER A 9 4.27 8.36 -9.69
CA SER A 9 3.44 8.28 -10.89
C SER A 9 4.14 8.76 -12.15
N PRO A 10 3.85 8.16 -13.33
CA PRO A 10 4.42 8.58 -14.62
C PRO A 10 4.07 10.03 -14.98
N ALA A 11 2.88 10.50 -14.60
CA ALA A 11 2.46 11.88 -14.84
C ALA A 11 3.34 12.88 -14.09
N LYS A 12 3.62 12.62 -12.79
CA LYS A 12 4.56 13.41 -11.98
C LYS A 12 5.96 13.36 -12.57
N ALA A 13 6.43 12.20 -13.00
CA ALA A 13 7.75 12.06 -13.62
C ALA A 13 7.89 12.96 -14.85
N LYS A 14 6.90 12.96 -15.75
CA LYS A 14 6.90 13.79 -16.95
C LYS A 14 6.94 15.29 -16.64
N THR A 15 6.21 15.72 -15.63
CA THR A 15 6.14 17.14 -15.25
C THR A 15 7.42 17.58 -14.53
N ILE A 16 7.91 16.81 -13.58
CA ILE A 16 9.12 17.12 -12.81
C ILE A 16 10.35 17.13 -13.71
N ASN A 17 10.44 16.21 -14.67
CA ASN A 17 11.54 16.15 -15.62
C ASN A 17 11.68 17.45 -16.46
N LYS A 18 10.57 18.18 -16.69
CA LYS A 18 10.62 19.48 -17.39
C LYS A 18 11.22 20.60 -16.54
N TYR A 19 11.17 20.48 -15.22
CA TYR A 19 11.62 21.52 -14.29
C TYR A 19 13.03 21.28 -13.74
N LEU A 20 13.48 20.02 -13.76
CA LEU A 20 14.83 19.64 -13.40
C LEU A 20 15.73 19.64 -14.66
N GLY A 21 16.96 20.02 -14.53
CA GLY A 21 17.93 20.06 -15.62
C GLY A 21 18.44 18.68 -16.04
N SER A 22 19.31 18.63 -17.06
CA SER A 22 19.86 17.40 -17.64
C SER A 22 20.70 16.53 -16.70
N ASN A 23 21.03 17.04 -15.51
CA ASN A 23 21.75 16.30 -14.48
C ASN A 23 20.88 15.30 -13.73
N TYR A 24 19.56 15.35 -13.91
CA TYR A 24 18.60 14.50 -13.24
C TYR A 24 17.96 13.49 -14.20
N ILE A 25 17.91 12.24 -13.80
CA ILE A 25 17.15 11.19 -14.48
C ILE A 25 15.87 10.97 -13.67
N VAL A 26 14.72 11.37 -14.21
CA VAL A 26 13.44 11.23 -13.50
C VAL A 26 12.71 9.98 -13.97
N LYS A 27 12.35 9.11 -13.02
CA LYS A 27 11.64 7.85 -13.26
C LYS A 27 10.48 7.67 -12.29
N SER A 28 9.52 6.86 -12.68
CA SER A 28 8.37 6.51 -11.84
C SER A 28 8.47 5.08 -11.35
N SER A 29 8.11 4.86 -10.07
CA SER A 29 7.89 3.51 -9.51
C SER A 29 6.55 2.91 -9.90
N VAL A 30 5.65 3.74 -10.45
CA VAL A 30 4.26 3.34 -10.75
C VAL A 30 3.55 2.81 -9.49
N GLY A 31 3.63 3.58 -8.39
CA GLY A 31 3.09 3.24 -7.08
C GLY A 31 4.01 2.31 -6.27
N HIS A 32 3.42 1.46 -5.44
CA HIS A 32 4.16 0.50 -4.63
C HIS A 32 4.89 -0.53 -5.50
N VAL A 33 6.12 -0.88 -5.13
CA VAL A 33 6.95 -1.87 -5.82
C VAL A 33 6.97 -3.21 -5.07
N ARG A 34 6.72 -3.22 -3.75
CA ARG A 34 6.60 -4.42 -2.93
C ARG A 34 5.52 -4.26 -1.87
N ASP A 35 4.95 -5.37 -1.43
CA ASP A 35 3.95 -5.45 -0.36
C ASP A 35 4.08 -6.79 0.37
N LEU A 36 3.29 -6.99 1.40
CA LEU A 36 3.09 -8.30 2.04
C LEU A 36 2.53 -9.30 1.01
N PRO A 37 2.82 -10.61 1.12
CA PRO A 37 2.38 -11.61 0.18
C PRO A 37 0.88 -11.49 -0.13
N THR A 38 0.52 -11.50 -1.39
CA THR A 38 -0.88 -11.62 -1.81
C THR A 38 -1.29 -13.06 -1.64
N GLY A 39 -2.12 -13.38 -0.64
CA GLY A 39 -2.47 -14.71 -0.17
C GLY A 39 -2.94 -15.69 -1.25
N GLY A 40 -2.01 -16.24 -1.97
CA GLY A 40 -2.16 -17.27 -2.95
C GLY A 40 -0.78 -17.75 -3.36
N SER A 41 -0.34 -18.86 -2.78
CA SER A 41 0.82 -19.64 -3.22
C SER A 41 2.12 -18.83 -3.44
N SER A 42 2.96 -18.75 -2.44
CA SER A 42 4.38 -18.55 -2.67
C SER A 42 4.85 -19.61 -3.70
N LYS A 43 5.17 -19.16 -4.91
CA LYS A 43 5.68 -20.05 -5.98
C LYS A 43 7.08 -20.59 -5.68
N THR A 44 7.66 -20.23 -4.53
CA THR A 44 9.00 -20.62 -4.10
C THR A 44 9.06 -21.76 -3.09
N ALA A 45 7.91 -22.32 -2.67
CA ALA A 45 7.94 -23.57 -1.96
C ALA A 45 8.18 -24.71 -2.98
N GLU A 46 9.43 -25.11 -3.16
CA GLU A 46 9.76 -26.42 -3.73
C GLU A 46 8.86 -27.45 -3.04
N LYS A 47 7.99 -28.11 -3.81
CA LYS A 47 7.19 -29.22 -3.33
C LYS A 47 8.16 -30.36 -2.99
N LYS A 48 8.71 -30.38 -1.78
CA LYS A 48 9.32 -31.59 -1.24
C LYS A 48 8.23 -32.68 -1.20
N PRO A 49 8.50 -33.88 -1.69
CA PRO A 49 7.55 -34.98 -1.63
C PRO A 49 7.14 -35.20 -0.17
N ALA A 50 5.85 -35.08 0.09
CA ALA A 50 5.29 -35.24 1.41
C ALA A 50 5.42 -36.70 1.85
N THR A 51 6.38 -36.98 2.71
CA THR A 51 6.42 -38.24 3.48
C THR A 51 5.17 -38.25 4.35
N ARG A 52 4.32 -39.25 4.16
CA ARG A 52 3.04 -39.46 4.90
C ARG A 52 3.33 -39.92 6.34
N THR A 53 3.98 -39.11 7.13
CA THR A 53 4.06 -39.33 8.58
C THR A 53 2.77 -38.82 9.23
N LYS A 54 2.11 -39.64 10.06
CA LYS A 54 0.94 -39.17 10.84
C LYS A 54 1.43 -38.13 11.84
N LEU A 55 1.13 -36.86 11.57
CA LEU A 55 1.41 -35.74 12.46
C LEU A 55 0.53 -35.84 13.72
N THR A 56 1.10 -35.54 14.88
CA THR A 56 0.34 -35.35 16.13
C THR A 56 -0.55 -34.10 16.02
N ASP A 57 -1.56 -33.97 16.87
CA ASP A 57 -2.48 -32.83 16.81
C ASP A 57 -1.76 -31.51 17.12
N ALA A 58 -0.76 -31.54 18.00
CA ALA A 58 0.12 -30.39 18.24
C ALA A 58 0.91 -29.97 16.98
N GLN A 59 1.51 -30.93 16.28
CA GLN A 59 2.23 -30.67 15.02
C GLN A 59 1.31 -30.17 13.89
N LYS A 60 0.04 -30.62 13.85
CA LYS A 60 -0.95 -30.09 12.91
C LYS A 60 -1.30 -28.65 13.23
N ALA A 61 -1.50 -28.31 14.51
CA ALA A 61 -1.77 -26.95 14.96
C ALA A 61 -0.61 -26.00 14.64
N GLU A 62 0.62 -26.39 14.96
CA GLU A 62 1.82 -25.62 14.62
C GLU A 62 1.98 -25.40 13.11
N LYS A 63 1.77 -26.45 12.33
CA LYS A 63 1.80 -26.35 10.85
C LYS A 63 0.72 -25.42 10.31
N ALA A 64 -0.47 -25.43 10.87
CA ALA A 64 -1.56 -24.54 10.51
C ALA A 64 -1.24 -23.08 10.86
N GLN A 65 -0.66 -22.84 12.04
CA GLN A 65 -0.21 -21.53 12.49
C GLN A 65 0.88 -20.97 11.57
N ASN A 66 1.93 -21.77 11.28
CA ASN A 66 2.99 -21.39 10.36
C ASN A 66 2.47 -21.11 8.93
N ALA A 67 1.50 -21.89 8.45
CA ALA A 67 0.87 -21.65 7.18
C ALA A 67 0.05 -20.34 7.17
N LEU A 68 -0.60 -20.01 8.28
CA LEU A 68 -1.33 -18.74 8.43
C LEU A 68 -0.37 -17.56 8.42
N VAL A 69 0.70 -17.59 9.22
CA VAL A 69 1.74 -16.56 9.28
C VAL A 69 2.36 -16.32 7.91
N ASN A 70 2.73 -17.39 7.21
CA ASN A 70 3.29 -17.30 5.85
C ASN A 70 2.30 -16.65 4.86
N ARG A 71 1.02 -16.96 4.95
CA ARG A 71 -0.02 -16.34 4.12
C ARG A 71 -0.29 -14.88 4.48
N MET A 72 -0.27 -14.56 5.76
CA MET A 72 -0.37 -13.19 6.25
C MET A 72 0.84 -12.34 5.84
N GLY A 73 2.03 -12.95 5.81
CA GLY A 73 3.29 -12.25 5.61
C GLY A 73 3.71 -11.40 6.82
N VAL A 74 3.05 -11.60 7.97
CA VAL A 74 3.36 -10.92 9.23
C VAL A 74 3.24 -11.93 10.36
N ASP A 75 4.19 -11.92 11.27
CA ASP A 75 4.21 -12.77 12.45
C ASP A 75 3.96 -11.95 13.73
N PRO A 76 2.72 -11.92 14.25
CA PRO A 76 2.41 -11.16 15.46
C PRO A 76 3.07 -11.71 16.74
N GLU A 77 3.46 -12.98 16.75
CA GLU A 77 4.07 -13.64 17.92
C GLU A 77 5.59 -13.42 17.99
N HIS A 78 6.22 -13.06 16.86
CA HIS A 78 7.65 -12.80 16.77
C HIS A 78 7.92 -11.36 16.32
N ASP A 79 7.63 -10.40 17.17
CA ASP A 79 7.93 -8.97 17.02
C ASP A 79 7.42 -8.36 15.69
N TRP A 80 6.24 -8.81 15.25
CA TRP A 80 5.61 -8.32 14.01
C TRP A 80 6.50 -8.43 12.78
N LYS A 81 7.37 -9.40 12.76
CA LYS A 81 8.29 -9.62 11.63
C LYS A 81 7.51 -9.77 10.33
N ALA A 82 7.79 -8.87 9.40
CA ALA A 82 7.10 -8.82 8.12
C ALA A 82 7.97 -9.42 7.00
N HIS A 83 7.33 -10.17 6.11
CA HIS A 83 7.91 -10.65 4.87
C HIS A 83 7.33 -9.86 3.71
N TYR A 84 8.20 -9.18 2.96
CA TYR A 84 7.80 -8.38 1.81
C TYR A 84 8.24 -9.02 0.51
N GLU A 85 7.36 -9.04 -0.48
CA GLU A 85 7.62 -9.54 -1.82
C GLU A 85 7.47 -8.42 -2.86
N VAL A 86 8.27 -8.48 -3.93
CA VAL A 86 8.06 -7.59 -5.08
C VAL A 86 6.71 -7.92 -5.71
N LEU A 87 5.91 -6.90 -5.95
CA LEU A 87 4.58 -7.08 -6.52
C LEU A 87 4.67 -7.67 -7.94
N PRO A 88 3.78 -8.62 -8.29
CA PRO A 88 3.73 -9.18 -9.63
C PRO A 88 3.60 -8.08 -10.70
N GLY A 89 4.43 -8.15 -11.73
CA GLY A 89 4.50 -7.16 -12.81
C GLY A 89 5.34 -5.91 -12.47
N LYS A 90 5.95 -5.84 -11.28
CA LYS A 90 6.87 -4.75 -10.90
C LYS A 90 8.35 -5.11 -11.04
N GLU A 91 8.65 -6.34 -11.37
CA GLU A 91 10.02 -6.86 -11.48
C GLU A 91 10.85 -6.05 -12.47
N HIS A 92 10.26 -5.69 -13.62
CA HIS A 92 10.94 -4.90 -14.65
C HIS A 92 11.21 -3.45 -14.18
N VAL A 93 10.25 -2.83 -13.44
CA VAL A 93 10.43 -1.49 -12.87
C VAL A 93 11.57 -1.50 -11.86
N VAL A 94 11.58 -2.50 -10.97
CA VAL A 94 12.63 -2.67 -9.97
C VAL A 94 13.99 -2.88 -10.65
N ALA A 95 14.07 -3.72 -11.67
CA ALA A 95 15.31 -3.99 -12.40
C ALA A 95 15.82 -2.71 -13.11
N GLU A 96 14.94 -1.94 -13.73
CA GLU A 96 15.30 -0.66 -14.35
C GLU A 96 15.82 0.33 -13.31
N LEU A 97 15.11 0.50 -12.18
CA LEU A 97 15.52 1.42 -11.12
C LEU A 97 16.88 1.02 -10.50
N LYS A 98 17.11 -0.27 -10.27
CA LYS A 98 18.41 -0.78 -9.80
C LYS A 98 19.55 -0.45 -10.78
N LYS A 99 19.32 -0.70 -12.08
CA LYS A 99 20.28 -0.38 -13.13
C LYS A 99 20.61 1.10 -13.19
N LEU A 100 19.60 1.97 -13.08
CA LEU A 100 19.83 3.42 -13.10
C LEU A 100 20.52 3.89 -11.82
N ALA A 101 20.12 3.36 -10.66
CA ALA A 101 20.75 3.68 -9.38
C ALA A 101 22.24 3.28 -9.32
N SER A 102 22.65 2.22 -10.01
CA SER A 102 24.07 1.85 -10.10
C SER A 102 24.93 2.81 -10.95
N GLN A 103 24.30 3.67 -11.75
CA GLN A 103 24.97 4.62 -12.66
C GLN A 103 25.05 6.05 -12.11
N VAL A 104 24.52 6.29 -10.90
CA VAL A 104 24.44 7.61 -10.30
C VAL A 104 24.98 7.62 -8.88
N ASP A 105 25.40 8.78 -8.41
CA ASP A 105 25.91 8.96 -7.06
C ASP A 105 24.79 9.15 -6.02
N GLU A 106 23.70 9.80 -6.41
CA GLU A 106 22.61 10.21 -5.52
C GLU A 106 21.26 9.75 -6.04
N VAL A 107 20.38 9.33 -5.12
CA VAL A 107 19.01 8.90 -5.39
C VAL A 107 18.03 9.74 -4.57
N TYR A 108 17.21 10.51 -5.24
CA TYR A 108 16.17 11.33 -4.63
C TYR A 108 14.84 10.59 -4.67
N LEU A 109 14.24 10.41 -3.50
CA LEU A 109 12.93 9.79 -3.31
C LEU A 109 11.88 10.92 -3.20
N ALA A 110 11.20 11.21 -4.30
CA ALA A 110 10.29 12.34 -4.45
C ALA A 110 8.83 11.88 -4.55
N THR A 111 8.40 11.05 -3.60
CA THR A 111 7.02 10.59 -3.41
C THR A 111 6.22 11.57 -2.54
N ASP A 112 4.90 11.39 -2.43
CA ASP A 112 4.02 12.30 -1.70
C ASP A 112 4.41 12.49 -0.23
N LEU A 113 3.94 13.59 0.37
CA LEU A 113 4.27 13.98 1.74
C LEU A 113 3.60 13.08 2.80
N ASP A 114 2.61 12.29 2.42
CA ASP A 114 1.86 11.45 3.33
C ASP A 114 2.64 10.18 3.75
N ARG A 115 2.08 9.41 4.68
CA ARG A 115 2.68 8.15 5.15
C ARG A 115 2.75 7.06 4.08
N GLU A 116 1.85 7.08 3.08
CA GLU A 116 1.90 6.13 1.96
C GLU A 116 3.09 6.44 1.05
N GLY A 117 3.31 7.73 0.73
CA GLY A 117 4.48 8.17 -0.02
C GLY A 117 5.79 7.87 0.72
N GLU A 118 5.82 8.02 2.05
CA GLU A 118 6.98 7.69 2.85
C GLU A 118 7.27 6.18 2.86
N ALA A 119 6.23 5.35 2.93
CA ALA A 119 6.37 3.90 2.81
C ALA A 119 6.85 3.47 1.42
N ILE A 120 6.34 4.09 0.34
CA ILE A 120 6.82 3.85 -1.02
C ILE A 120 8.32 4.18 -1.11
N ALA A 121 8.73 5.33 -0.60
CA ALA A 121 10.12 5.76 -0.59
C ALA A 121 11.02 4.76 0.18
N TRP A 122 10.58 4.32 1.35
CA TRP A 122 11.28 3.31 2.13
C TRP A 122 11.39 1.97 1.38
N HIS A 123 10.29 1.49 0.81
CA HIS A 123 10.29 0.26 0.03
C HIS A 123 11.22 0.33 -1.20
N LEU A 124 11.29 1.48 -1.86
CA LEU A 124 12.21 1.71 -2.98
C LEU A 124 13.67 1.63 -2.52
N LYS A 125 14.01 2.31 -1.42
CA LYS A 125 15.35 2.24 -0.82
C LYS A 125 15.76 0.81 -0.52
N GLU A 126 14.88 0.06 0.17
CA GLU A 126 15.13 -1.33 0.54
C GLU A 126 15.32 -2.27 -0.67
N VAL A 127 14.52 -2.07 -1.73
CA VAL A 127 14.60 -2.90 -2.92
C VAL A 127 15.81 -2.56 -3.77
N ILE A 128 16.13 -1.28 -3.95
CA ILE A 128 17.29 -0.84 -4.72
C ILE A 128 18.59 -1.21 -4.00
N GLY A 129 18.63 -0.99 -2.67
CA GLY A 129 19.78 -1.33 -1.83
C GLY A 129 20.96 -0.37 -2.03
N GLY A 130 22.09 -0.71 -1.43
CA GLY A 130 23.32 0.10 -1.46
C GLY A 130 23.46 0.98 -0.21
N ASP A 131 24.35 1.96 -0.28
CA ASP A 131 24.65 2.82 0.86
C ASP A 131 23.48 3.78 1.15
N ASP A 132 23.08 3.85 2.39
CA ASP A 132 21.99 4.70 2.91
C ASP A 132 22.25 6.19 2.70
N SER A 133 23.52 6.61 2.71
CA SER A 133 23.90 8.01 2.53
C SER A 133 23.56 8.58 1.15
N ARG A 134 23.36 7.72 0.15
CA ARG A 134 22.98 8.11 -1.21
C ARG A 134 21.53 8.53 -1.35
N TYR A 135 20.66 8.13 -0.40
CA TYR A 135 19.24 8.34 -0.48
C TYR A 135 18.83 9.63 0.21
N GLN A 136 18.16 10.47 -0.52
CA GLN A 136 17.63 11.75 -0.02
C GLN A 136 16.14 11.82 -0.28
N ARG A 137 15.40 12.30 0.70
CA ARG A 137 13.96 12.50 0.62
C ARG A 137 13.68 13.92 0.15
N VAL A 138 12.93 14.06 -0.93
CA VAL A 138 12.46 15.37 -1.43
C VAL A 138 10.94 15.41 -1.37
N VAL A 139 10.41 16.45 -0.75
CA VAL A 139 8.99 16.62 -0.54
C VAL A 139 8.57 17.99 -1.04
N PHE A 140 7.50 18.04 -1.80
CA PHE A 140 6.89 19.28 -2.28
C PHE A 140 5.36 19.17 -2.18
N ASN A 141 4.72 20.27 -1.81
CA ASN A 141 3.27 20.34 -1.64
C ASN A 141 2.53 20.61 -2.96
N GLU A 142 3.25 21.15 -3.94
CA GLU A 142 2.71 21.46 -5.28
C GLU A 142 3.73 21.16 -6.38
N ILE A 143 3.24 20.89 -7.58
CA ILE A 143 4.09 20.57 -8.74
C ILE A 143 4.31 21.83 -9.57
N THR A 144 4.89 22.85 -8.96
CA THR A 144 5.35 24.07 -9.65
C THR A 144 6.86 24.07 -9.77
N LYS A 145 7.38 24.81 -10.77
CA LYS A 145 8.84 24.88 -10.99
C LYS A 145 9.59 25.37 -9.75
N ASN A 146 9.07 26.43 -9.12
CA ASN A 146 9.72 27.04 -7.96
C ASN A 146 9.71 26.12 -6.74
N ALA A 147 8.56 25.50 -6.42
CA ALA A 147 8.42 24.58 -5.30
C ALA A 147 9.34 23.35 -5.46
N ILE A 148 9.42 22.79 -6.66
CA ILE A 148 10.30 21.66 -6.94
C ILE A 148 11.77 22.06 -6.81
N GLN A 149 12.20 23.15 -7.43
CA GLN A 149 13.58 23.61 -7.35
C GLN A 149 14.00 23.94 -5.91
N ASP A 150 13.09 24.48 -5.12
CA ASP A 150 13.34 24.79 -3.72
C ASP A 150 13.42 23.55 -2.86
N ALA A 151 12.52 22.57 -3.07
CA ALA A 151 12.56 21.28 -2.37
C ALA A 151 13.88 20.52 -2.59
N PHE A 152 14.46 20.60 -3.79
CA PHE A 152 15.76 19.98 -4.08
C PHE A 152 16.96 20.68 -3.45
N LYS A 153 16.81 21.93 -2.98
CA LYS A 153 17.85 22.62 -2.20
C LYS A 153 17.88 22.18 -0.73
N HIS A 154 16.76 21.66 -0.24
CA HIS A 154 16.58 21.28 1.16
C HIS A 154 16.11 19.82 1.29
N PRO A 155 16.90 18.84 0.81
CA PRO A 155 16.53 17.43 0.92
C PRO A 155 16.55 17.00 2.38
N ALA A 156 15.61 16.11 2.74
CA ALA A 156 15.46 15.52 4.06
C ALA A 156 15.91 14.06 4.07
N ARG A 157 15.81 13.43 5.22
CA ARG A 157 15.92 11.98 5.38
C ARG A 157 14.52 11.35 5.43
N LEU A 158 14.45 10.03 5.20
CA LEU A 158 13.22 9.26 5.39
C LEU A 158 12.74 9.36 6.84
N ASP A 159 11.46 9.62 7.01
CA ASP A 159 10.79 9.64 8.32
C ASP A 159 10.32 8.23 8.67
N ILE A 160 11.14 7.52 9.44
CA ILE A 160 10.85 6.14 9.87
C ILE A 160 9.59 6.05 10.72
N ASN A 161 9.20 7.10 11.44
CA ASN A 161 7.96 7.11 12.21
C ASN A 161 6.74 7.04 11.29
N LYS A 162 6.75 7.76 10.17
CA LYS A 162 5.69 7.67 9.16
C LYS A 162 5.66 6.30 8.48
N VAL A 163 6.83 5.73 8.18
CA VAL A 163 6.95 4.36 7.65
C VAL A 163 6.34 3.36 8.63
N ASN A 164 6.72 3.42 9.90
CA ASN A 164 6.19 2.53 10.94
C ASN A 164 4.67 2.70 11.12
N ALA A 165 4.17 3.93 11.07
CA ALA A 165 2.73 4.19 11.15
C ALA A 165 1.94 3.57 9.97
N GLN A 166 2.50 3.61 8.77
CA GLN A 166 1.91 2.96 7.61
C GLN A 166 1.98 1.43 7.74
N GLN A 167 3.14 0.88 8.16
CA GLN A 167 3.30 -0.55 8.37
C GLN A 167 2.34 -1.08 9.43
N ALA A 168 2.23 -0.41 10.58
CA ALA A 168 1.31 -0.81 11.65
C ALA A 168 -0.14 -0.88 11.15
N ARG A 169 -0.57 0.10 10.38
CA ARG A 169 -1.89 0.08 9.73
C ARG A 169 -2.03 -1.12 8.80
N ARG A 170 -1.01 -1.35 7.95
CA ARG A 170 -1.02 -2.46 6.98
C ARG A 170 -1.09 -3.81 7.67
N PHE A 171 -0.32 -3.98 8.76
CA PHE A 171 -0.32 -5.21 9.57
C PHE A 171 -1.67 -5.47 10.23
N LEU A 172 -2.25 -4.45 10.85
CA LEU A 172 -3.57 -4.56 11.47
C LEU A 172 -4.64 -4.95 10.45
N ASP A 173 -4.66 -4.31 9.27
CA ASP A 173 -5.62 -4.66 8.22
C ASP A 173 -5.44 -6.11 7.77
N ARG A 174 -4.19 -6.58 7.68
CA ARG A 174 -3.87 -7.95 7.30
C ARG A 174 -4.30 -8.96 8.37
N VAL A 175 -3.92 -8.73 9.62
CA VAL A 175 -4.25 -9.64 10.74
C VAL A 175 -5.76 -9.72 10.94
N VAL A 176 -6.46 -8.58 10.99
CA VAL A 176 -7.92 -8.55 11.12
C VAL A 176 -8.59 -9.29 9.96
N GLY A 177 -8.16 -9.04 8.72
CA GLY A 177 -8.70 -9.73 7.55
C GLY A 177 -8.53 -11.24 7.62
N PHE A 178 -7.35 -11.73 7.94
CA PHE A 178 -7.04 -13.17 7.97
C PHE A 178 -7.65 -13.90 9.15
N MET A 179 -7.79 -13.25 10.31
CA MET A 179 -8.34 -13.90 11.51
C MET A 179 -9.88 -13.85 11.54
N ILE A 180 -10.51 -12.77 11.06
CA ILE A 180 -11.96 -12.61 11.18
C ILE A 180 -12.70 -13.13 9.94
N SER A 181 -12.13 -13.06 8.74
CA SER A 181 -12.81 -13.56 7.54
C SER A 181 -13.24 -15.04 7.65
N PRO A 182 -12.44 -15.97 8.22
CA PRO A 182 -12.88 -17.35 8.41
C PRO A 182 -14.12 -17.49 9.30
N LEU A 183 -14.28 -16.64 10.31
CA LEU A 183 -15.49 -16.61 11.17
C LEU A 183 -16.72 -16.20 10.37
N LEU A 184 -16.59 -15.24 9.45
CA LEU A 184 -17.68 -14.86 8.55
C LEU A 184 -18.05 -16.02 7.61
N TRP A 185 -17.07 -16.79 7.14
CA TRP A 185 -17.33 -17.93 6.26
C TRP A 185 -18.04 -19.07 6.99
N GLU A 186 -17.75 -19.26 8.27
CA GLU A 186 -18.41 -20.27 9.09
C GLU A 186 -19.84 -19.86 9.47
N LYS A 187 -20.05 -18.60 9.86
CA LYS A 187 -21.31 -18.13 10.47
C LYS A 187 -22.29 -17.55 9.46
N ILE A 188 -21.82 -17.04 8.32
CA ILE A 188 -22.66 -16.30 7.37
C ILE A 188 -22.58 -16.92 5.97
N ALA A 189 -21.49 -16.68 5.23
CA ALA A 189 -21.29 -17.19 3.88
C ALA A 189 -19.81 -17.19 3.48
N ARG A 190 -19.40 -18.14 2.64
CA ARG A 190 -18.05 -18.18 2.07
C ARG A 190 -17.83 -17.00 1.12
N GLY A 191 -16.58 -16.50 1.08
CA GLY A 191 -16.17 -15.42 0.19
C GLY A 191 -16.34 -14.03 0.77
N LEU A 192 -16.94 -13.89 1.97
CA LEU A 192 -17.00 -12.61 2.69
C LEU A 192 -15.60 -12.23 3.22
N SER A 193 -15.32 -10.93 3.25
CA SER A 193 -14.07 -10.39 3.77
C SER A 193 -14.35 -9.45 4.95
N ALA A 194 -13.64 -9.66 6.06
CA ALA A 194 -13.62 -8.74 7.17
C ALA A 194 -12.53 -7.69 6.97
N GLY A 195 -12.78 -6.47 7.42
CA GLY A 195 -11.79 -5.40 7.41
C GLY A 195 -12.19 -4.25 8.31
N ARG A 196 -11.22 -3.57 8.92
CA ARG A 196 -11.47 -2.50 9.89
C ARG A 196 -12.32 -1.37 9.31
N VAL A 197 -12.01 -0.91 8.10
CA VAL A 197 -12.76 0.17 7.43
C VAL A 197 -14.11 -0.33 6.94
N GLN A 198 -14.16 -1.50 6.31
CA GLN A 198 -15.40 -2.09 5.79
C GLN A 198 -16.43 -2.32 6.90
N SER A 199 -16.01 -2.88 8.03
CA SER A 199 -16.92 -3.18 9.16
C SER A 199 -17.54 -1.92 9.74
N VAL A 200 -16.76 -0.85 9.88
CA VAL A 200 -17.27 0.45 10.34
C VAL A 200 -18.23 1.07 9.33
N ALA A 201 -17.88 1.04 8.04
CA ALA A 201 -18.73 1.57 6.98
C ALA A 201 -20.11 0.85 6.94
N VAL A 202 -20.08 -0.48 6.96
CA VAL A 202 -21.32 -1.29 7.01
C VAL A 202 -22.13 -0.98 8.26
N LYS A 203 -21.50 -0.87 9.43
CA LYS A 203 -22.17 -0.52 10.68
C LYS A 203 -22.90 0.84 10.55
N LEU A 204 -22.21 1.87 10.07
CA LEU A 204 -22.81 3.21 9.91
C LEU A 204 -24.01 3.19 8.95
N VAL A 205 -23.90 2.48 7.84
CA VAL A 205 -25.00 2.33 6.87
C VAL A 205 -26.19 1.61 7.50
N VAL A 206 -25.95 0.50 8.22
CA VAL A 206 -27.01 -0.28 8.87
C VAL A 206 -27.69 0.52 9.99
N GLU A 207 -26.92 1.24 10.82
CA GLU A 207 -27.47 2.08 11.88
C GLU A 207 -28.34 3.19 11.29
N ARG A 208 -27.87 3.85 10.23
CA ARG A 208 -28.64 4.89 9.55
C ARG A 208 -29.92 4.34 8.91
N GLU A 209 -29.87 3.19 8.28
CA GLU A 209 -31.04 2.54 7.70
C GLU A 209 -32.08 2.16 8.76
N ARG A 210 -31.63 1.70 9.94
CA ARG A 210 -32.52 1.42 11.09
C ARG A 210 -33.21 2.69 11.59
N GLU A 211 -32.48 3.80 11.72
CA GLU A 211 -33.05 5.10 12.10
C GLU A 211 -34.13 5.57 11.10
N ILE A 212 -33.87 5.43 9.81
CA ILE A 212 -34.83 5.80 8.74
C ILE A 212 -36.10 4.95 8.85
N ARG A 213 -35.97 3.66 9.05
CA ARG A 213 -37.12 2.74 9.19
C ARG A 213 -37.96 3.02 10.44
N GLN A 214 -37.29 3.42 11.54
CA GLN A 214 -37.98 3.77 12.79
C GLN A 214 -38.68 5.15 12.71
N ASN A 215 -38.17 6.07 11.89
CA ASN A 215 -38.67 7.44 11.76
C ASN A 215 -38.92 7.84 10.29
N PRO A 216 -39.89 7.24 9.60
CA PRO A 216 -40.10 7.46 8.17
C PRO A 216 -40.50 8.92 7.81
N SER A 217 -41.00 9.71 8.76
CA SER A 217 -41.34 11.14 8.55
C SER A 217 -40.09 12.04 8.44
N ARG A 218 -38.97 11.67 9.03
CA ARG A 218 -37.70 12.44 8.96
C ARG A 218 -36.94 12.24 7.65
N SER A 219 -37.14 11.13 6.97
CA SER A 219 -36.43 10.79 5.72
C SER A 219 -36.93 11.59 4.51
N ARG A 220 -38.19 12.03 4.53
CA ARG A 220 -38.80 12.85 3.44
C ARG A 220 -38.38 14.32 3.45
N ALA A 221 -37.87 14.83 4.56
CA ALA A 221 -37.49 16.25 4.68
C ALA A 221 -36.08 16.56 4.08
N GLY A 222 -35.29 15.59 3.69
CA GLY A 222 -33.92 15.77 3.22
C GLY A 222 -33.64 15.49 1.74
N VAL A 223 -34.62 14.95 1.01
CA VAL A 223 -34.51 14.72 -0.43
C VAL A 223 -35.49 15.64 -1.13
N ALA A 224 -35.04 16.86 -1.45
CA ALA A 224 -35.76 17.70 -2.41
C ALA A 224 -35.71 16.98 -3.76
N GLU A 225 -36.87 16.49 -4.22
CA GLU A 225 -36.99 16.00 -5.59
C GLU A 225 -36.53 17.11 -6.57
N PRO A 226 -35.70 16.81 -7.55
CA PRO A 226 -35.40 17.77 -8.60
C PRO A 226 -36.72 18.07 -9.34
N ARG A 227 -37.23 19.31 -9.21
CA ARG A 227 -38.33 19.78 -9.99
C ARG A 227 -38.03 19.65 -11.46
N HIS A 228 -38.64 18.68 -12.10
CA HIS A 228 -38.67 18.64 -13.58
C HIS A 228 -39.42 19.90 -14.05
N SER A 229 -38.65 20.92 -14.43
CA SER A 229 -39.18 22.03 -15.23
C SER A 229 -39.63 21.45 -16.58
N ARG A 230 -40.95 21.29 -16.75
CA ARG A 230 -41.51 21.08 -18.08
C ARG A 230 -41.22 22.35 -18.89
N CYS A 231 -40.29 22.24 -19.83
CA CYS A 231 -40.18 23.17 -20.92
C CYS A 231 -41.43 23.02 -21.79
N ALA A 232 -42.35 23.99 -21.70
CA ALA A 232 -43.39 24.15 -22.67
C ALA A 232 -42.77 24.76 -23.93
N LEU A 233 -42.78 24.01 -24.99
CA LEU A 233 -42.59 24.52 -26.38
C LEU A 233 -43.82 25.25 -26.80
N HIS A 234 -43.68 26.53 -27.14
CA HIS A 234 -44.48 27.22 -28.09
C HIS A 234 -43.57 27.72 -29.24
#